data_318301fbef6990d5b1eae1be108a5178
#
_entry.id   318301fbef6990d5b1eae1be108a5178
#
_cell.length_a   1.000
_cell.length_b   1.000
_cell.length_c   1.000
_cell.angle_alpha   90.00
_cell.angle_beta   90.00
_cell.angle_gamma   90.00
#
_symmetry.space_group_name_H-M   'P 1'
#
loop_
_entity.id
_entity.type
_entity.pdbx_description
1 polymer ?
#
loop_
_entity_poly.entity_id
_entity_poly.type
_entity_poly.pdbx_seq_one_letter_code
_entity_poly.pdbx_strand_id
1 'polypeptide(L)'
;MELIKIFTKAKCPKCPAVKEIGKELKRGGVPVFNYDLDTIDGLAEASFYSILSTPSPIIEDDEEREVISWRGVVPTLQEVKEHLYRGLA
;
A
#
# COMPACT_ATOMS: atom_id res chain seq x y z
N MET A 1 0.96 6.69 -14.38
CA MET A 1 1.24 7.13 -13.00
C MET A 1 1.07 5.98 -12.03
N GLU A 2 2.00 5.81 -11.12
CA GLU A 2 1.93 4.70 -10.18
C GLU A 2 0.99 5.04 -9.02
N LEU A 3 0.44 4.01 -8.38
CA LEU A 3 -0.43 4.15 -7.22
C LEU A 3 0.02 3.19 -6.13
N ILE A 4 -0.48 3.41 -4.92
CA ILE A 4 -0.21 2.49 -3.82
C ILE A 4 -1.52 2.01 -3.21
N LYS A 5 -1.61 0.71 -2.96
CA LYS A 5 -2.71 0.07 -2.24
C LYS A 5 -2.19 -0.37 -0.89
N ILE A 6 -2.87 0.00 0.17
CA ILE A 6 -2.46 -0.31 1.53
C ILE A 6 -3.50 -1.21 2.18
N PHE A 7 -3.10 -2.41 2.56
CA PHE A 7 -3.97 -3.40 3.20
C PHE A 7 -3.72 -3.41 4.70
N THR A 8 -4.76 -3.17 5.46
CA THR A 8 -4.71 -3.08 6.92
C THR A 8 -5.87 -3.85 7.55
N LYS A 9 -5.88 -3.94 8.87
CA LYS A 9 -7.04 -4.42 9.61
C LYS A 9 -7.06 -3.81 11.01
N ALA A 10 -8.20 -3.95 11.71
CA ALA A 10 -8.45 -3.23 12.95
C ALA A 10 -7.44 -3.55 14.05
N LYS A 11 -7.10 -4.81 14.23
CA LYS A 11 -6.20 -5.23 15.31
C LYS A 11 -4.78 -5.45 14.80
N CYS A 12 -4.20 -4.41 14.21
CA CYS A 12 -2.87 -4.47 13.62
C CYS A 12 -1.98 -3.39 14.26
N PRO A 13 -1.04 -3.76 15.11
CA PRO A 13 -0.21 -2.77 15.82
C PRO A 13 0.65 -1.91 14.90
N LYS A 14 1.01 -2.43 13.73
CA LYS A 14 1.87 -1.74 12.78
C LYS A 14 1.10 -0.95 11.72
N CYS A 15 -0.22 -1.16 11.60
CA CYS A 15 -1.01 -0.52 10.57
C CYS A 15 -1.09 1.01 10.69
N PRO A 16 -1.15 1.61 11.89
CA PRO A 16 -1.14 3.07 12.00
C PRO A 16 0.08 3.71 11.34
N ALA A 17 1.26 3.09 11.45
CA ALA A 17 2.48 3.63 10.84
C ALA A 17 2.38 3.67 9.32
N VAL A 18 1.84 2.60 8.71
CA VAL A 18 1.66 2.54 7.26
C VAL A 18 0.59 3.53 6.80
N LYS A 19 -0.46 3.71 7.58
CA LYS A 19 -1.50 4.69 7.26
C LYS A 19 -0.94 6.11 7.23
N GLU A 20 0.00 6.43 8.12
CA GLU A 20 0.66 7.74 8.11
C GLU A 20 1.49 7.94 6.84
N ILE A 21 2.20 6.89 6.41
CA ILE A 21 2.94 6.93 5.14
C ILE A 21 1.97 7.20 3.99
N GLY A 22 0.82 6.55 3.98
CA GLY A 22 -0.20 6.77 2.96
C GLY A 22 -0.70 8.22 2.94
N LYS A 23 -0.92 8.82 4.12
CA LYS A 23 -1.33 10.22 4.23
C LYS A 23 -0.29 11.16 3.64
N GLU A 24 0.99 10.92 3.91
CA GLU A 24 2.07 11.73 3.37
C GLU A 24 2.16 11.62 1.86
N LEU A 25 2.01 10.41 1.33
CA LEU A 25 2.04 10.19 -0.12
C LEU A 25 0.84 10.87 -0.80
N LYS A 26 -0.34 10.76 -0.21
CA LYS A 26 -1.55 11.40 -0.75
C LYS A 26 -1.39 12.92 -0.76
N ARG A 27 -0.80 13.48 0.28
CA ARG A 27 -0.52 14.90 0.38
C ARG A 27 0.40 15.36 -0.74
N GLY A 28 1.32 14.50 -1.15
CA GLY A 28 2.25 14.75 -2.27
C GLY A 28 1.67 14.46 -3.65
N GLY A 29 0.40 14.07 -3.75
CA GLY A 29 -0.26 13.85 -5.03
C GLY A 29 -0.26 12.40 -5.53
N VAL A 30 0.20 11.46 -4.73
CA VAL A 30 0.19 10.04 -5.11
C VAL A 30 -1.20 9.45 -4.84
N PRO A 31 -1.80 8.73 -5.81
CA PRO A 31 -3.06 8.03 -5.54
C PRO A 31 -2.85 6.94 -4.49
N VAL A 32 -3.62 7.00 -3.41
CA VAL A 32 -3.52 6.06 -2.29
C VAL A 32 -4.88 5.42 -2.07
N PHE A 33 -4.92 4.09 -2.08
CA PHE A 33 -6.14 3.32 -1.85
C PHE A 33 -5.96 2.48 -0.59
N ASN A 34 -6.83 2.68 0.39
CA ASN A 34 -6.80 1.93 1.64
C ASN A 34 -7.86 0.84 1.62
N TYR A 35 -7.45 -0.40 1.93
CA TYR A 35 -8.34 -1.55 2.01
C TYR A 35 -8.25 -2.16 3.40
N ASP A 36 -9.41 -2.32 4.02
CA ASP A 36 -9.52 -2.92 5.35
C ASP A 36 -9.94 -4.38 5.17
N LEU A 37 -9.09 -5.32 5.61
CA LEU A 37 -9.35 -6.74 5.48
C LEU A 37 -10.54 -7.21 6.32
N ASP A 38 -11.00 -6.39 7.24
CA ASP A 38 -12.21 -6.69 8.03
C ASP A 38 -13.49 -6.36 7.26
N THR A 39 -13.37 -5.78 6.06
CA THR A 39 -14.52 -5.52 5.19
C THR A 39 -14.54 -6.53 4.05
N ILE A 40 -15.71 -6.73 3.45
CA ILE A 40 -15.87 -7.64 2.31
C ILE A 40 -15.04 -7.15 1.12
N ASP A 41 -15.13 -5.86 0.83
CA ASP A 41 -14.41 -5.27 -0.31
C ASP A 41 -12.89 -5.37 -0.11
N GLY A 42 -12.40 -5.06 1.09
CA GLY A 42 -10.98 -5.14 1.39
C GLY A 42 -10.46 -6.57 1.33
N LEU A 43 -11.24 -7.52 1.85
CA LEU A 43 -10.87 -8.92 1.81
C LEU A 43 -10.82 -9.45 0.37
N ALA A 44 -11.78 -9.06 -0.46
CA ALA A 44 -11.80 -9.46 -1.87
C ALA A 44 -10.57 -8.95 -2.61
N GLU A 45 -10.22 -7.69 -2.40
CA GLU A 45 -9.04 -7.10 -3.02
C GLU A 45 -7.75 -7.78 -2.52
N ALA A 46 -7.67 -8.04 -1.22
CA ALA A 46 -6.53 -8.74 -0.63
C ALA A 46 -6.36 -10.14 -1.20
N SER A 47 -7.47 -10.84 -1.45
CA SER A 47 -7.44 -12.18 -2.04
C SER A 47 -6.86 -12.16 -3.45
N PHE A 48 -7.15 -11.12 -4.21
CA PHE A 48 -6.61 -10.95 -5.57
C PHE A 48 -5.08 -10.90 -5.55
N TYR A 49 -4.48 -10.28 -4.53
CA TYR A 49 -3.03 -10.17 -4.40
C TYR A 49 -2.42 -11.23 -3.49
N SER A 50 -3.24 -12.17 -3.01
CA SER A 50 -2.82 -13.22 -2.07
C SER A 50 -2.19 -12.62 -0.80
N ILE A 51 -2.80 -11.57 -0.28
CA ILE A 51 -2.34 -10.91 0.96
C ILE A 51 -2.76 -11.75 2.16
N LEU A 52 -1.78 -12.22 2.92
CA LEU A 52 -2.00 -13.06 4.10
C LEU A 52 -1.64 -12.37 5.40
N SER A 53 -1.03 -11.21 5.35
CA SER A 53 -0.56 -10.50 6.54
C SER A 53 -0.79 -9.00 6.39
N THR A 54 -0.81 -8.27 7.50
CA THR A 54 -0.96 -6.82 7.53
C THR A 54 0.11 -6.22 8.42
N PRO A 55 0.55 -5.00 8.12
CA PRO A 55 0.19 -4.20 6.96
C PRO A 55 0.87 -4.71 5.69
N SER A 56 0.24 -4.47 4.54
CA SER A 56 0.84 -4.84 3.25
C SER A 56 0.61 -3.73 2.24
N PRO A 57 1.55 -2.79 2.12
CA PRO A 57 1.49 -1.80 1.05
C PRO A 57 2.01 -2.39 -0.25
N ILE A 58 1.30 -2.11 -1.35
CA ILE A 58 1.65 -2.58 -2.69
C ILE A 58 1.65 -1.39 -3.65
N ILE A 59 2.74 -1.24 -4.40
CA ILE A 59 2.82 -0.23 -5.46
C ILE A 59 2.49 -0.90 -6.79
N GLU A 60 1.58 -0.30 -7.55
CA GLU A 60 1.18 -0.76 -8.87
C GLU A 60 1.49 0.29 -9.92
N ASP A 61 1.73 -0.16 -11.15
CA ASP A 61 1.93 0.73 -12.29
C ASP A 61 0.58 1.06 -12.97
N ASP A 62 0.63 1.78 -14.10
CA ASP A 62 -0.57 2.19 -14.84
C ASP A 62 -1.35 1.02 -15.41
N GLU A 63 -0.74 -0.15 -15.53
CA GLU A 63 -1.38 -1.34 -16.07
C GLU A 63 -1.81 -2.30 -14.96
N GLU A 64 -1.91 -1.81 -13.74
CA GLU A 64 -2.30 -2.58 -12.56
C GLU A 64 -1.39 -3.76 -12.26
N ARG A 65 -0.10 -3.65 -12.64
CA ARG A 65 0.89 -4.66 -12.32
C ARG A 65 1.63 -4.29 -11.05
N GLU A 66 1.85 -5.29 -10.22
CA GLU A 66 2.59 -5.10 -8.97
C GLU A 66 4.05 -4.76 -9.27
N VAL A 67 4.49 -3.57 -8.84
CA VAL A 67 5.89 -3.16 -8.97
C VAL A 67 6.71 -3.69 -7.81
N ILE A 68 6.20 -3.49 -6.59
CA ILE A 68 6.82 -3.97 -5.35
C ILE A 68 5.76 -4.07 -4.28
N SER A 69 5.95 -4.99 -3.34
CA SER A 69 5.08 -5.11 -2.18
C SER A 69 5.91 -5.33 -0.90
N TRP A 70 5.37 -4.87 0.21
CA TRP A 70 5.92 -5.12 1.55
C TRP A 70 4.85 -5.88 2.31
N ARG A 71 4.99 -7.20 2.41
CA ARG A 71 3.96 -8.07 2.98
C ARG A 71 4.24 -8.32 4.46
N GLY A 72 3.40 -7.73 5.33
CA GLY A 72 3.54 -7.83 6.76
C GLY A 72 4.68 -6.99 7.33
N VAL A 73 5.18 -6.03 6.56
CA VAL A 73 6.33 -5.20 6.92
C VAL A 73 5.99 -3.73 6.70
N VAL A 74 6.47 -2.86 7.57
CA VAL A 74 6.32 -1.41 7.42
C VAL A 74 7.57 -0.88 6.72
N PRO A 75 7.45 -0.40 5.47
CA PRO A 75 8.58 0.26 4.81
C PRO A 75 8.76 1.66 5.38
N THR A 76 9.90 2.28 5.09
CA THR A 76 10.07 3.70 5.38
C THR A 76 9.43 4.51 4.26
N LEU A 77 9.09 5.76 4.57
CA LEU A 77 8.56 6.67 3.55
C LEU A 77 9.57 6.83 2.40
N GLN A 78 10.85 6.88 2.74
CA GLN A 78 11.92 7.01 1.74
C GLN A 78 11.94 5.81 0.78
N GLU A 79 11.83 4.58 1.32
CA GLU A 79 11.80 3.38 0.48
C GLU A 79 10.63 3.42 -0.49
N VAL A 80 9.45 3.81 -0.01
CA VAL A 80 8.26 3.88 -0.86
C VAL A 80 8.45 4.92 -1.95
N LYS A 81 8.96 6.10 -1.61
CA LYS A 81 9.19 7.17 -2.57
C LYS A 81 10.20 6.77 -3.65
N GLU A 82 11.24 6.04 -3.28
CA GLU A 82 12.23 5.57 -4.24
C GLU A 82 11.60 4.73 -5.35
N HIS A 83 10.63 3.89 -5.02
CA HIS A 83 9.94 3.08 -6.01
C HIS A 83 8.90 3.86 -6.80
N LEU A 84 8.19 4.79 -6.15
CA LEU A 84 7.15 5.58 -6.81
C LEU A 84 7.70 6.57 -7.84
N TYR A 85 8.82 7.17 -7.54
CA TYR A 85 9.38 8.24 -8.38
C TYR A 85 10.48 7.79 -9.32
N ARG A 86 10.74 6.50 -9.35
CA ARG A 86 11.80 5.91 -10.16
C ARG A 86 11.61 6.17 -11.65
N GLY A 87 10.38 6.10 -12.11
CA GLY A 87 10.05 6.35 -13.50
C GLY A 87 10.00 7.81 -13.91
N LEU A 88 10.17 8.73 -12.96
CA LEU A 88 10.13 10.16 -13.21
C LEU A 88 11.51 10.77 -13.43
N ALA A 89 12.52 9.97 -13.25
CA ALA A 89 13.90 10.42 -13.40
C ALA A 89 14.31 10.64 -14.86
#